data_b507af292c5eb320762ba9e0f7b8e8b8
#
_entry.id   b507af292c5eb320762ba9e0f7b8e8b8
#
_cell.length_a   1.000
_cell.length_b   1.000
_cell.length_c   1.000
_cell.angle_alpha   90.00
_cell.angle_beta   90.00
_cell.angle_gamma   90.00
#
_symmetry.space_group_name_H-M   'P 1'
#
loop_
_entity.id
_entity.type
_entity.pdbx_description
1 polymer ?
#
loop_
_entity_poly.entity_id
_entity_poly.type
_entity_poly.pdbx_seq_one_letter_code
_entity_poly.pdbx_strand_id
1 'polypeptide(L)'
;MNELTGYEWIKSCKICSGDQLVQLTNSSIVNYYRCENCFAIFLSPQPSLDTLKQRYTRQELLNTGPASAWFKHNKFYLKELSRERLRDVLRYKEHGDLLDVGCGMGDFCGVAREAGFNVFGTEFSDTYADQTKKTVGIKEIYIGRLQEINFSGRQFDVISLWHVLEHLPDPLETLACLSKLVKTGGIVVIEVPNVEQKRKRPMYLSDLEDYPIDQLEHLFYYSGQSLQNACTKAGLKILNLHFVDAHQPAKNLVKHLLRKIKRPSKQLVYMGRPNKGFSAMRIYLTV
;
A
#
# COMPACT_ATOMS: atom_id res chain seq x y z
N MET A 1 16.12 4.67 -30.14
CA MET A 1 15.55 4.43 -28.80
C MET A 1 15.33 2.94 -28.71
N ASN A 2 16.10 2.22 -27.90
CA ASN A 2 15.82 0.82 -27.65
C ASN A 2 14.47 0.74 -26.94
N GLU A 3 13.45 0.19 -27.59
CA GLU A 3 12.17 -0.10 -26.96
C GLU A 3 12.44 -1.08 -25.82
N LEU A 4 12.18 -0.65 -24.60
CA LEU A 4 12.19 -1.51 -23.43
C LEU A 4 11.02 -2.49 -23.58
N THR A 5 11.30 -3.67 -24.09
CA THR A 5 10.30 -4.72 -24.26
C THR A 5 9.63 -5.02 -22.92
N GLY A 6 8.31 -5.00 -22.87
CA GLY A 6 7.54 -5.23 -21.65
C GLY A 6 7.39 -4.00 -20.73
N TYR A 7 7.58 -2.78 -21.25
CA TYR A 7 7.37 -1.53 -20.54
C TYR A 7 6.46 -0.58 -21.31
N GLU A 8 5.67 0.20 -20.58
CA GLU A 8 4.72 1.17 -21.12
C GLU A 8 5.06 2.59 -20.69
N TRP A 9 5.15 3.51 -21.65
CA TRP A 9 5.33 4.93 -21.38
C TRP A 9 4.06 5.57 -20.85
N ILE A 10 4.15 6.19 -19.67
CA ILE A 10 3.02 6.88 -19.04
C ILE A 10 3.03 8.34 -19.52
N LYS A 11 2.07 8.72 -20.34
CA LYS A 11 1.97 10.05 -20.93
C LYS A 11 1.12 11.04 -20.12
N SER A 12 0.30 10.55 -19.21
CA SER A 12 -0.55 11.34 -18.31
C SER A 12 -0.66 10.66 -16.95
N CYS A 13 -0.93 11.43 -15.92
CA CYS A 13 -1.07 10.94 -14.55
C CYS A 13 -2.24 9.96 -14.43
N LYS A 14 -1.98 8.71 -14.05
CA LYS A 14 -3.02 7.68 -13.85
C LYS A 14 -3.98 8.01 -12.67
N ILE A 15 -3.68 9.01 -11.83
CA ILE A 15 -4.55 9.43 -10.72
C ILE A 15 -5.54 10.52 -11.17
N CYS A 16 -5.06 11.61 -11.80
CA CYS A 16 -5.90 12.76 -12.14
C CYS A 16 -6.09 12.99 -13.64
N SER A 17 -5.41 12.23 -14.48
CA SER A 17 -5.36 12.37 -15.94
C SER A 17 -4.66 13.64 -16.43
N GLY A 18 -3.99 14.38 -15.55
CA GLY A 18 -3.20 15.56 -15.92
C GLY A 18 -1.96 15.19 -16.74
N ASP A 19 -1.62 16.04 -17.70
CA ASP A 19 -0.51 15.86 -18.64
C ASP A 19 0.71 16.75 -18.33
N GLN A 20 0.58 17.67 -17.37
CA GLN A 20 1.69 18.50 -16.92
C GLN A 20 2.57 17.68 -15.96
N LEU A 21 3.64 17.12 -16.52
CA LEU A 21 4.55 16.20 -15.84
C LEU A 21 5.94 16.82 -15.75
N VAL A 22 6.50 16.85 -14.55
CA VAL A 22 7.89 17.27 -14.29
C VAL A 22 8.74 16.06 -13.99
N GLN A 23 9.79 15.87 -14.79
CA GLN A 23 10.77 14.81 -14.58
C GLN A 23 11.62 15.11 -13.33
N LEU A 24 11.74 14.15 -12.43
CA LEU A 24 12.45 14.29 -11.15
C LEU A 24 13.82 13.61 -11.12
N THR A 25 14.03 12.62 -11.96
CA THR A 25 15.29 11.85 -12.05
C THR A 25 15.82 11.91 -13.48
N ASN A 26 17.10 11.59 -13.66
CA ASN A 26 17.75 11.66 -14.97
C ASN A 26 18.49 10.33 -15.29
N SER A 27 17.74 9.22 -15.21
CA SER A 27 18.25 7.91 -15.64
C SER A 27 18.06 7.74 -17.15
N SER A 28 18.94 6.97 -17.77
CA SER A 28 18.87 6.66 -19.22
C SER A 28 17.75 5.66 -19.58
N ILE A 29 17.16 4.99 -18.57
CA ILE A 29 16.22 3.89 -18.80
C ILE A 29 14.80 4.26 -18.34
N VAL A 30 14.64 4.59 -17.06
CA VAL A 30 13.34 4.93 -16.44
C VAL A 30 13.49 6.15 -15.56
N ASN A 31 12.45 6.95 -15.48
CA ASN A 31 12.47 8.15 -14.65
C ASN A 31 11.20 8.27 -13.82
N TYR A 32 11.31 8.94 -12.67
CA TYR A 32 10.15 9.38 -11.93
C TYR A 32 9.69 10.74 -12.41
N TYR A 33 8.38 10.87 -12.55
CA TYR A 33 7.70 12.09 -12.95
C TYR A 33 6.73 12.52 -11.85
N ARG A 34 6.65 13.81 -11.60
CA ARG A 34 5.63 14.40 -10.74
C ARG A 34 4.55 15.04 -11.57
N CYS A 35 3.30 14.73 -11.26
CA CYS A 35 2.16 15.43 -11.81
C CYS A 35 1.96 16.77 -11.10
N GLU A 36 1.91 17.87 -11.84
CA GLU A 36 1.73 19.21 -11.25
C GLU A 36 0.28 19.45 -10.76
N ASN A 37 -0.70 18.66 -11.24
CA ASN A 37 -2.10 18.83 -10.85
C ASN A 37 -2.43 18.17 -9.50
N CYS A 38 -1.88 16.98 -9.21
CA CYS A 38 -2.21 16.24 -7.99
C CYS A 38 -1.00 15.85 -7.13
N PHE A 39 0.20 16.19 -7.57
CA PHE A 39 1.47 15.90 -6.89
C PHE A 39 1.77 14.42 -6.67
N ALA A 40 1.08 13.52 -7.39
CA ALA A 40 1.49 12.12 -7.45
C ALA A 40 2.83 12.01 -8.19
N ILE A 41 3.73 11.19 -7.66
CA ILE A 41 4.99 10.85 -8.34
C ILE A 41 4.84 9.41 -8.84
N PHE A 42 5.27 9.15 -10.08
CA PHE A 42 5.18 7.83 -10.68
C PHE A 42 6.35 7.54 -11.61
N LEU A 43 6.64 6.25 -11.74
CA LEU A 43 7.67 5.74 -12.63
C LEU A 43 7.17 5.77 -14.08
N SER A 44 8.03 6.17 -15.05
CA SER A 44 7.76 6.02 -16.48
C SER A 44 9.08 5.77 -17.23
N PRO A 45 9.12 4.76 -18.14
CA PRO A 45 8.06 3.78 -18.40
C PRO A 45 7.81 2.84 -17.22
N GLN A 46 6.57 2.31 -17.10
CA GLN A 46 6.21 1.29 -16.11
C GLN A 46 6.33 -0.11 -16.72
N PRO A 47 6.72 -1.13 -15.94
CA PRO A 47 6.68 -2.52 -16.39
C PRO A 47 5.25 -2.96 -16.69
N SER A 48 5.08 -3.76 -17.74
CA SER A 48 3.81 -4.45 -18.03
C SER A 48 3.48 -5.44 -16.93
N LEU A 49 2.22 -5.89 -16.89
CA LEU A 49 1.78 -6.90 -15.93
C LEU A 49 2.58 -8.20 -16.03
N ASP A 50 2.90 -8.63 -17.24
CA ASP A 50 3.70 -9.84 -17.48
C ASP A 50 5.13 -9.66 -16.94
N THR A 51 5.72 -8.50 -17.15
CA THR A 51 7.03 -8.16 -16.61
C THR A 51 7.02 -8.14 -15.08
N LEU A 52 5.98 -7.57 -14.47
CA LEU A 52 5.81 -7.60 -13.01
C LEU A 52 5.67 -9.03 -12.50
N LYS A 53 4.84 -9.86 -13.13
CA LYS A 53 4.66 -11.27 -12.76
C LYS A 53 5.97 -12.05 -12.81
N GLN A 54 6.74 -11.88 -13.90
CA GLN A 54 8.06 -12.51 -14.03
C GLN A 54 9.04 -12.04 -12.95
N ARG A 55 9.01 -10.76 -12.57
CA ARG A 55 9.86 -10.23 -11.48
C ARG A 55 9.53 -10.86 -10.14
N TYR A 56 8.25 -10.91 -9.77
CA TYR A 56 7.83 -11.53 -8.51
C TYR A 56 8.23 -13.00 -8.47
N THR A 57 7.96 -13.77 -9.52
CA THR A 57 8.35 -15.19 -9.62
C THR A 57 9.87 -15.37 -9.52
N ARG A 58 10.66 -14.50 -10.16
CA ARG A 58 12.14 -14.57 -10.12
C ARG A 58 12.69 -14.23 -8.73
N GLN A 59 12.15 -13.22 -8.06
CA GLN A 59 12.53 -12.87 -6.68
C GLN A 59 12.24 -14.01 -5.71
N GLU A 60 11.13 -14.71 -5.90
CA GLU A 60 10.77 -15.90 -5.14
C GLU A 60 11.76 -17.02 -5.32
N LEU A 61 12.06 -17.38 -6.57
CA LEU A 61 13.01 -18.47 -6.89
C LEU A 61 14.40 -18.21 -6.31
N LEU A 62 14.86 -16.98 -6.34
CA LEU A 62 16.19 -16.63 -5.85
C LEU A 62 16.26 -16.51 -4.32
N ASN A 63 15.12 -16.32 -3.64
CA ASN A 63 15.05 -16.06 -2.17
C ASN A 63 16.10 -15.01 -1.72
N THR A 64 16.51 -14.15 -2.66
CA THR A 64 17.71 -13.31 -2.60
C THR A 64 17.39 -11.81 -2.55
N GLY A 65 16.11 -11.44 -2.61
CA GLY A 65 15.71 -10.04 -2.48
C GLY A 65 16.20 -9.46 -1.14
N PRO A 66 16.68 -8.21 -1.09
CA PRO A 66 17.04 -7.53 0.17
C PRO A 66 15.94 -7.62 1.22
N ALA A 67 14.68 -7.68 0.74
CA ALA A 67 13.50 -7.89 1.58
C ALA A 67 13.52 -9.23 2.33
N SER A 68 13.90 -10.35 1.70
CA SER A 68 13.75 -11.68 2.34
C SER A 68 14.63 -11.85 3.58
N ALA A 69 15.88 -11.39 3.53
CA ALA A 69 16.79 -11.42 4.66
C ALA A 69 16.31 -10.46 5.77
N TRP A 70 15.87 -9.27 5.37
CA TRP A 70 15.35 -8.27 6.30
C TRP A 70 14.10 -8.77 7.02
N PHE A 71 13.14 -9.36 6.33
CA PHE A 71 11.92 -9.94 6.93
C PHE A 71 12.25 -11.06 7.92
N LYS A 72 13.18 -11.96 7.58
CA LYS A 72 13.59 -13.05 8.49
C LYS A 72 14.19 -12.54 9.80
N HIS A 73 15.00 -11.47 9.75
CA HIS A 73 15.67 -10.89 10.93
C HIS A 73 14.75 -9.97 11.75
N ASN A 74 13.67 -9.47 11.17
CA ASN A 74 12.83 -8.44 11.79
C ASN A 74 11.43 -8.94 12.18
N LYS A 75 11.22 -10.25 12.38
CA LYS A 75 9.92 -10.83 12.75
C LYS A 75 9.26 -10.17 13.96
N PHE A 76 10.02 -9.87 15.00
CA PHE A 76 9.49 -9.18 16.17
C PHE A 76 8.97 -7.78 15.82
N TYR A 77 9.75 -7.03 15.08
CA TYR A 77 9.37 -5.69 14.60
C TYR A 77 8.10 -5.74 13.74
N LEU A 78 8.01 -6.66 12.78
CA LEU A 78 6.86 -6.83 11.91
C LEU A 78 5.60 -7.20 12.70
N LYS A 79 5.72 -8.06 13.71
CA LYS A 79 4.61 -8.40 14.60
C LYS A 79 4.13 -7.18 15.41
N GLU A 80 5.03 -6.35 15.95
CA GLU A 80 4.67 -5.13 16.68
C GLU A 80 4.03 -4.07 15.76
N LEU A 81 4.54 -3.93 14.53
CA LEU A 81 3.94 -3.06 13.52
C LEU A 81 2.54 -3.53 13.15
N SER A 82 2.36 -4.83 12.95
CA SER A 82 1.04 -5.44 12.67
C SER A 82 0.06 -5.24 13.83
N ARG A 83 0.52 -5.36 15.07
CA ARG A 83 -0.30 -5.05 16.25
C ARG A 83 -0.67 -3.58 16.35
N GLU A 84 0.23 -2.68 15.96
CA GLU A 84 -0.05 -1.25 15.91
C GLU A 84 -1.12 -0.94 14.86
N ARG A 85 -0.99 -1.50 13.66
CA ARG A 85 -1.99 -1.41 12.58
C ARG A 85 -3.35 -1.94 13.02
N LEU A 86 -3.38 -3.09 13.68
CA LEU A 86 -4.60 -3.69 14.21
C LEU A 86 -5.27 -2.82 15.27
N ARG A 87 -4.51 -2.23 16.21
CA ARG A 87 -5.08 -1.28 17.20
C ARG A 87 -5.80 -0.10 16.54
N ASP A 88 -5.30 0.37 15.41
CA ASP A 88 -5.98 1.44 14.67
C ASP A 88 -7.25 0.91 13.96
N VAL A 89 -7.22 -0.27 13.36
CA VAL A 89 -8.39 -0.93 12.75
C VAL A 89 -9.50 -1.15 13.80
N LEU A 90 -9.15 -1.64 14.99
CA LEU A 90 -10.09 -1.89 16.10
C LEU A 90 -10.83 -0.64 16.61
N ARG A 91 -10.42 0.55 16.23
CA ARG A 91 -11.15 1.80 16.52
C ARG A 91 -12.41 1.96 15.66
N TYR A 92 -12.48 1.23 14.54
CA TYR A 92 -13.59 1.29 13.58
C TYR A 92 -14.37 -0.01 13.54
N LYS A 93 -13.69 -1.15 13.63
CA LYS A 93 -14.26 -2.50 13.57
C LYS A 93 -13.55 -3.43 14.54
N GLU A 94 -14.31 -4.11 15.38
CA GLU A 94 -13.79 -5.01 16.42
C GLU A 94 -13.80 -6.48 15.98
N HIS A 95 -14.60 -6.84 14.99
CA HIS A 95 -14.76 -8.20 14.45
C HIS A 95 -15.36 -8.16 13.04
N GLY A 96 -15.46 -9.30 12.40
CA GLY A 96 -16.07 -9.49 11.08
C GLY A 96 -15.13 -10.13 10.09
N ASP A 97 -15.50 -10.10 8.80
CA ASP A 97 -14.67 -10.57 7.70
C ASP A 97 -13.64 -9.52 7.34
N LEU A 98 -12.36 -9.89 7.38
CA LEU A 98 -11.24 -9.02 7.06
C LEU A 98 -10.48 -9.57 5.84
N LEU A 99 -10.35 -8.77 4.79
CA LEU A 99 -9.52 -9.05 3.62
C LEU A 99 -8.22 -8.24 3.70
N ASP A 100 -7.08 -8.93 3.73
CA ASP A 100 -5.75 -8.29 3.63
C ASP A 100 -5.24 -8.45 2.19
N VAL A 101 -5.18 -7.34 1.46
CA VAL A 101 -4.78 -7.31 0.04
C VAL A 101 -3.25 -7.19 -0.04
N GLY A 102 -2.62 -8.14 -0.75
CA GLY A 102 -1.16 -8.26 -0.78
C GLY A 102 -0.63 -8.70 0.59
N CYS A 103 -1.19 -9.77 1.14
CA CYS A 103 -0.94 -10.18 2.53
C CYS A 103 0.50 -10.67 2.80
N GLY A 104 1.31 -10.91 1.76
CA GLY A 104 2.71 -11.33 1.88
C GLY A 104 2.89 -12.54 2.77
N MET A 105 3.73 -12.41 3.79
CA MET A 105 4.04 -13.46 4.77
C MET A 105 2.95 -13.62 5.86
N GLY A 106 1.87 -12.85 5.82
CA GLY A 106 0.73 -12.94 6.70
C GLY A 106 0.92 -12.36 8.11
N ASP A 107 1.90 -11.49 8.32
CA ASP A 107 2.16 -10.91 9.65
C ASP A 107 0.93 -10.16 10.20
N PHE A 108 0.25 -9.37 9.37
CA PHE A 108 -0.98 -8.68 9.78
C PHE A 108 -2.17 -9.65 9.91
N CYS A 109 -2.29 -10.57 8.96
CA CYS A 109 -3.32 -11.62 8.99
C CYS A 109 -3.29 -12.42 10.31
N GLY A 110 -2.08 -12.76 10.78
CA GLY A 110 -1.91 -13.51 12.04
C GLY A 110 -2.45 -12.76 13.24
N VAL A 111 -2.08 -11.49 13.40
CA VAL A 111 -2.55 -10.69 14.55
C VAL A 111 -4.04 -10.36 14.44
N ALA A 112 -4.59 -10.18 13.25
CA ALA A 112 -6.02 -9.97 13.03
C ALA A 112 -6.84 -11.22 13.40
N ARG A 113 -6.34 -12.41 13.03
CA ARG A 113 -6.96 -13.68 13.41
C ARG A 113 -6.89 -13.93 14.92
N GLU A 114 -5.74 -13.64 15.54
CA GLU A 114 -5.60 -13.73 17.02
C GLU A 114 -6.61 -12.81 17.74
N ALA A 115 -7.02 -11.72 17.12
CA ALA A 115 -8.02 -10.78 17.65
C ALA A 115 -9.48 -11.15 17.33
N GLY A 116 -9.73 -12.25 16.62
CA GLY A 116 -11.08 -12.76 16.36
C GLY A 116 -11.70 -12.38 15.02
N PHE A 117 -10.93 -11.78 14.10
CA PHE A 117 -11.41 -11.58 12.74
C PHE A 117 -11.44 -12.90 11.96
N ASN A 118 -12.41 -13.05 11.08
CA ASN A 118 -12.39 -14.07 10.03
C ASN A 118 -11.55 -13.54 8.87
N VAL A 119 -10.32 -14.05 8.74
CA VAL A 119 -9.29 -13.42 7.88
C VAL A 119 -9.17 -14.13 6.54
N PHE A 120 -9.19 -13.32 5.48
CA PHE A 120 -8.96 -13.67 4.09
C PHE A 120 -7.75 -12.88 3.58
N GLY A 121 -7.04 -13.42 2.61
CA GLY A 121 -5.92 -12.74 1.98
C GLY A 121 -6.02 -12.74 0.46
N THR A 122 -5.40 -11.76 -0.19
CA THR A 122 -4.99 -11.90 -1.58
C THR A 122 -3.47 -11.78 -1.66
N GLU A 123 -2.86 -12.54 -2.55
CA GLU A 123 -1.42 -12.49 -2.78
C GLU A 123 -1.14 -12.79 -4.26
N PHE A 124 -0.16 -12.09 -4.83
CA PHE A 124 0.22 -12.29 -6.22
C PHE A 124 1.19 -13.47 -6.37
N SER A 125 1.96 -13.75 -5.32
CA SER A 125 2.96 -14.80 -5.22
C SER A 125 2.35 -16.09 -4.68
N ASP A 126 2.40 -17.17 -5.48
CA ASP A 126 1.99 -18.51 -5.05
C ASP A 126 2.81 -18.97 -3.83
N THR A 127 4.11 -18.69 -3.83
CA THR A 127 5.04 -19.08 -2.76
C THR A 127 4.71 -18.41 -1.43
N TYR A 128 4.46 -17.09 -1.45
CA TYR A 128 4.06 -16.38 -0.24
C TYR A 128 2.66 -16.80 0.24
N ALA A 129 1.73 -16.98 -0.68
CA ALA A 129 0.39 -17.47 -0.35
C ALA A 129 0.44 -18.85 0.36
N ASP A 130 1.21 -19.79 -0.17
CA ASP A 130 1.38 -21.12 0.43
C ASP A 130 2.10 -21.07 1.79
N GLN A 131 3.12 -20.23 1.92
CA GLN A 131 3.80 -20.04 3.18
C GLN A 131 2.86 -19.43 4.24
N THR A 132 2.06 -18.44 3.87
CA THR A 132 1.09 -17.81 4.78
C THR A 132 0.00 -18.77 5.20
N LYS A 133 -0.53 -19.59 4.30
CA LYS A 133 -1.45 -20.69 4.66
C LYS A 133 -0.86 -21.61 5.72
N LYS A 134 0.41 -22.02 5.54
CA LYS A 134 1.10 -22.95 6.45
C LYS A 134 1.42 -22.31 7.81
N THR A 135 1.90 -21.06 7.83
CA THR A 135 2.42 -20.42 9.05
C THR A 135 1.34 -19.74 9.87
N VAL A 136 0.35 -19.14 9.20
CA VAL A 136 -0.72 -18.35 9.85
C VAL A 136 -2.00 -19.16 10.00
N GLY A 137 -2.15 -20.24 9.22
CA GLY A 137 -3.35 -21.09 9.24
C GLY A 137 -4.59 -20.41 8.64
N ILE A 138 -4.39 -19.49 7.70
CA ILE A 138 -5.48 -18.90 6.93
C ILE A 138 -5.88 -19.89 5.85
N LYS A 139 -7.16 -20.21 5.78
CA LYS A 139 -7.67 -21.19 4.82
C LYS A 139 -7.92 -20.60 3.44
N GLU A 140 -8.35 -19.33 3.38
CA GLU A 140 -8.73 -18.66 2.15
C GLU A 140 -7.75 -17.53 1.81
N ILE A 141 -6.78 -17.84 0.96
CA ILE A 141 -5.93 -16.87 0.27
C ILE A 141 -6.18 -17.02 -1.22
N TYR A 142 -6.61 -15.95 -1.84
CA TYR A 142 -6.85 -15.86 -3.28
C TYR A 142 -5.54 -15.45 -3.96
N ILE A 143 -5.17 -16.17 -5.02
CA ILE A 143 -3.93 -15.90 -5.76
C ILE A 143 -4.27 -15.12 -7.02
N GLY A 144 -3.54 -14.05 -7.29
CA GLY A 144 -3.69 -13.23 -8.49
C GLY A 144 -3.99 -11.77 -8.21
N ARG A 145 -4.34 -11.05 -9.28
CA ARG A 145 -4.72 -9.63 -9.20
C ARG A 145 -6.10 -9.51 -8.55
N LEU A 146 -6.26 -8.53 -7.68
CA LEU A 146 -7.52 -8.28 -6.97
C LEU A 146 -8.73 -8.16 -7.94
N GLN A 147 -8.52 -7.52 -9.08
CA GLN A 147 -9.55 -7.29 -10.10
C GLN A 147 -10.00 -8.57 -10.84
N GLU A 148 -9.17 -9.60 -10.83
CA GLU A 148 -9.40 -10.87 -11.53
C GLU A 148 -9.97 -11.94 -10.59
N ILE A 149 -9.95 -11.70 -9.27
CA ILE A 149 -10.42 -12.64 -8.27
C ILE A 149 -11.94 -12.65 -8.19
N ASN A 150 -12.53 -13.85 -8.33
CA ASN A 150 -13.94 -14.05 -8.07
C ASN A 150 -14.19 -14.33 -6.58
N PHE A 151 -14.69 -13.33 -5.87
CA PHE A 151 -15.07 -13.46 -4.46
C PHE A 151 -16.48 -14.05 -4.24
N SER A 152 -17.15 -14.51 -5.30
CA SER A 152 -18.49 -15.14 -5.24
C SER A 152 -19.53 -14.27 -4.50
N GLY A 153 -19.49 -12.97 -4.73
CA GLY A 153 -20.40 -12.00 -4.09
C GLY A 153 -20.06 -11.64 -2.65
N ARG A 154 -18.94 -12.15 -2.10
CA ARG A 154 -18.50 -11.82 -0.74
C ARG A 154 -18.10 -10.36 -0.64
N GLN A 155 -18.50 -9.73 0.45
CA GLN A 155 -18.04 -8.41 0.87
C GLN A 155 -17.43 -8.49 2.28
N PHE A 156 -16.59 -7.52 2.62
CA PHE A 156 -15.77 -7.55 3.83
C PHE A 156 -16.11 -6.37 4.76
N ASP A 157 -16.03 -6.60 6.06
CA ASP A 157 -16.18 -5.57 7.10
C ASP A 157 -14.95 -4.67 7.16
N VAL A 158 -13.77 -5.25 6.90
CA VAL A 158 -12.48 -4.57 6.84
C VAL A 158 -11.73 -5.02 5.60
N ILE A 159 -11.15 -4.07 4.86
CA ILE A 159 -10.17 -4.35 3.82
C ILE A 159 -8.90 -3.58 4.13
N SER A 160 -7.74 -4.23 4.14
CA SER A 160 -6.45 -3.61 4.43
C SER A 160 -5.46 -3.75 3.27
N LEU A 161 -4.67 -2.67 3.06
CA LEU A 161 -3.52 -2.64 2.16
C LEU A 161 -2.34 -2.01 2.90
N TRP A 162 -1.30 -2.78 3.18
CA TRP A 162 -0.13 -2.33 3.92
C TRP A 162 1.09 -2.30 3.01
N HIS A 163 1.43 -1.14 2.46
CA HIS A 163 2.48 -0.97 1.47
C HIS A 163 2.26 -1.85 0.23
N VAL A 164 1.11 -1.71 -0.39
CA VAL A 164 0.71 -2.46 -1.60
C VAL A 164 0.34 -1.53 -2.75
N LEU A 165 -0.44 -0.46 -2.46
CA LEU A 165 -1.00 0.40 -3.51
C LEU A 165 0.09 1.08 -4.37
N GLU A 166 1.25 1.37 -3.80
CA GLU A 166 2.40 1.95 -4.49
C GLU A 166 3.04 1.02 -5.53
N HIS A 167 2.82 -0.28 -5.42
CA HIS A 167 3.34 -1.30 -6.35
C HIS A 167 2.38 -1.63 -7.50
N LEU A 168 1.13 -1.15 -7.42
CA LEU A 168 0.10 -1.52 -8.38
C LEU A 168 0.09 -0.57 -9.58
N PRO A 169 0.09 -1.09 -10.84
CA PRO A 169 0.17 -0.26 -12.04
C PRO A 169 -1.12 0.53 -12.31
N ASP A 170 -2.27 0.03 -11.81
CA ASP A 170 -3.59 0.62 -12.03
C ASP A 170 -4.30 0.90 -10.68
N PRO A 171 -3.84 1.93 -9.93
CA PRO A 171 -4.33 2.19 -8.59
C PRO A 171 -5.81 2.59 -8.53
N LEU A 172 -6.33 3.30 -9.54
CA LEU A 172 -7.75 3.68 -9.57
C LEU A 172 -8.67 2.47 -9.78
N GLU A 173 -8.28 1.53 -10.64
CA GLU A 173 -9.02 0.29 -10.86
C GLU A 173 -9.05 -0.56 -9.60
N THR A 174 -7.90 -0.67 -8.91
CA THR A 174 -7.81 -1.36 -7.63
C THR A 174 -8.73 -0.72 -6.59
N LEU A 175 -8.66 0.60 -6.42
CA LEU A 175 -9.51 1.31 -5.46
C LEU A 175 -11.00 1.17 -5.77
N ALA A 176 -11.38 1.20 -7.07
CA ALA A 176 -12.76 0.95 -7.49
C ALA A 176 -13.20 -0.50 -7.23
N CYS A 177 -12.29 -1.46 -7.28
CA CYS A 177 -12.57 -2.84 -6.85
C CYS A 177 -12.81 -2.91 -5.35
N LEU A 178 -11.98 -2.26 -4.53
CA LEU A 178 -12.14 -2.19 -3.07
C LEU A 178 -13.49 -1.59 -2.67
N SER A 179 -13.94 -0.53 -3.37
CA SER A 179 -15.23 0.12 -3.08
C SER A 179 -16.44 -0.81 -3.28
N LYS A 180 -16.33 -1.82 -4.17
CA LYS A 180 -17.36 -2.84 -4.38
C LYS A 180 -17.28 -3.99 -3.39
N LEU A 181 -16.08 -4.26 -2.87
CA LEU A 181 -15.82 -5.38 -1.95
C LEU A 181 -16.06 -5.02 -0.50
N VAL A 182 -16.02 -3.75 -0.12
CA VAL A 182 -16.30 -3.33 1.26
C VAL A 182 -17.81 -3.27 1.49
N LYS A 183 -18.28 -3.82 2.63
CA LYS A 183 -19.69 -3.73 3.06
C LYS A 183 -20.08 -2.29 3.35
N THR A 184 -21.37 -1.97 3.21
CA THR A 184 -21.93 -0.72 3.75
C THR A 184 -21.62 -0.63 5.24
N GLY A 185 -21.01 0.49 5.66
CA GLY A 185 -20.50 0.67 7.03
C GLY A 185 -19.23 -0.12 7.35
N GLY A 186 -18.64 -0.84 6.39
CA GLY A 186 -17.29 -1.40 6.48
C GLY A 186 -16.23 -0.31 6.29
N ILE A 187 -14.96 -0.70 6.43
CA ILE A 187 -13.82 0.21 6.25
C ILE A 187 -12.78 -0.36 5.28
N VAL A 188 -12.14 0.53 4.54
CA VAL A 188 -10.89 0.25 3.82
C VAL A 188 -9.78 1.04 4.49
N VAL A 189 -8.68 0.40 4.83
CA VAL A 189 -7.48 1.04 5.37
C VAL A 189 -6.31 0.82 4.43
N ILE A 190 -5.64 1.92 4.05
CA ILE A 190 -4.50 1.90 3.14
C ILE A 190 -3.33 2.62 3.80
N GLU A 191 -2.17 1.98 3.82
CA GLU A 191 -0.91 2.59 4.26
C GLU A 191 0.07 2.59 3.09
N VAL A 192 0.63 3.77 2.78
CA VAL A 192 1.63 3.98 1.71
C VAL A 192 2.78 4.83 2.23
N PRO A 193 3.97 4.76 1.60
CA PRO A 193 5.09 5.64 1.92
C PRO A 193 4.70 7.12 1.79
N ASN A 194 5.18 7.94 2.72
CA ASN A 194 4.95 9.38 2.69
C ASN A 194 6.03 10.07 1.85
N VAL A 195 5.64 10.58 0.68
CA VAL A 195 6.56 11.33 -0.20
C VAL A 195 6.88 12.74 0.32
N GLU A 196 6.04 13.30 1.19
CA GLU A 196 6.18 14.67 1.71
C GLU A 196 7.15 14.77 2.89
N GLN A 197 8.02 13.77 3.11
CA GLN A 197 9.06 13.81 4.13
C GLN A 197 10.06 14.96 3.87
N LYS A 198 10.69 15.42 4.94
CA LYS A 198 11.60 16.60 4.99
C LYS A 198 12.76 16.63 3.97
N ARG A 199 13.04 15.56 3.28
CA ARG A 199 14.12 15.51 2.29
C ARG A 199 13.61 16.07 0.96
N LYS A 200 14.40 16.92 0.33
CA LYS A 200 14.10 17.54 -0.98
C LYS A 200 13.85 16.51 -2.10
N ARG A 201 14.20 15.24 -1.83
CA ARG A 201 13.90 14.06 -2.66
C ARG A 201 13.48 12.92 -1.73
N PRO A 202 12.52 12.04 -2.10
CA PRO A 202 12.30 10.79 -1.40
C PRO A 202 13.63 10.03 -1.27
N MET A 203 13.88 9.40 -0.14
CA MET A 203 15.14 8.70 0.14
C MET A 203 15.52 7.68 -0.95
N TYR A 204 14.54 7.22 -1.68
CA TYR A 204 14.66 6.22 -2.75
C TYR A 204 14.85 6.82 -4.17
N LEU A 205 14.66 8.12 -4.35
CA LEU A 205 14.88 8.77 -5.65
C LEU A 205 16.34 9.25 -5.83
N SER A 206 17.11 9.41 -4.74
CA SER A 206 18.50 9.87 -4.82
C SER A 206 19.46 8.79 -5.33
N ASP A 207 19.08 7.51 -5.22
CA ASP A 207 19.97 6.38 -5.50
C ASP A 207 19.61 5.70 -6.82
N LEU A 208 18.66 6.26 -7.60
CA LEU A 208 18.09 5.63 -8.79
C LEU A 208 19.02 5.63 -10.00
N GLU A 209 20.04 6.49 -10.03
CA GLU A 209 21.02 6.52 -11.14
C GLU A 209 21.83 5.22 -11.19
N ASP A 210 21.98 4.52 -10.05
CA ASP A 210 22.75 3.29 -9.90
C ASP A 210 21.88 2.04 -9.64
N TYR A 211 20.55 2.19 -9.54
CA TYR A 211 19.67 1.06 -9.22
C TYR A 211 19.29 0.27 -10.48
N PRO A 212 19.47 -1.05 -10.48
CA PRO A 212 18.96 -1.90 -11.55
C PRO A 212 17.44 -1.75 -11.69
N ILE A 213 16.95 -1.62 -12.92
CA ILE A 213 15.53 -1.39 -13.23
C ILE A 213 14.62 -2.48 -12.67
N ASP A 214 15.11 -3.69 -12.52
CA ASP A 214 14.42 -4.85 -11.97
C ASP A 214 14.27 -4.81 -10.44
N GLN A 215 14.93 -3.87 -9.76
CA GLN A 215 14.81 -3.64 -8.32
C GLN A 215 13.91 -2.46 -7.98
N LEU A 216 13.37 -1.75 -8.97
CA LEU A 216 12.42 -0.65 -8.76
C LEU A 216 11.02 -1.22 -8.48
N GLU A 217 10.67 -1.32 -7.20
CA GLU A 217 9.41 -1.92 -6.76
C GLU A 217 8.25 -0.92 -6.71
N HIS A 218 8.52 0.36 -6.38
CA HIS A 218 7.49 1.37 -6.27
C HIS A 218 7.19 2.02 -7.61
N LEU A 219 6.00 1.78 -8.14
CA LEU A 219 5.50 2.41 -9.36
C LEU A 219 4.93 3.81 -9.08
N PHE A 220 4.47 4.03 -7.86
CA PHE A 220 3.89 5.29 -7.40
C PHE A 220 4.43 5.72 -6.04
N TYR A 221 4.47 7.05 -5.84
CA TYR A 221 4.57 7.67 -4.52
C TYR A 221 3.45 8.69 -4.39
N TYR A 222 2.75 8.64 -3.27
CA TYR A 222 1.57 9.46 -3.02
C TYR A 222 1.92 10.64 -2.11
N SER A 223 1.38 11.84 -2.47
CA SER A 223 1.16 12.90 -1.51
C SER A 223 -0.18 12.67 -0.80
N GLY A 224 -0.41 13.36 0.31
CA GLY A 224 -1.72 13.28 0.97
C GLY A 224 -2.86 13.67 0.04
N GLN A 225 -2.65 14.67 -0.83
CA GLN A 225 -3.63 15.11 -1.80
C GLN A 225 -3.89 14.07 -2.91
N SER A 226 -2.82 13.49 -3.50
CA SER A 226 -2.99 12.51 -4.57
C SER A 226 -3.66 11.22 -4.08
N LEU A 227 -3.37 10.78 -2.85
CA LEU A 227 -4.01 9.63 -2.25
C LEU A 227 -5.52 9.88 -2.01
N GLN A 228 -5.88 11.04 -1.45
CA GLN A 228 -7.28 11.43 -1.25
C GLN A 228 -8.03 11.53 -2.59
N ASN A 229 -7.42 12.17 -3.60
CA ASN A 229 -8.01 12.27 -4.93
C ASN A 229 -8.25 10.91 -5.58
N ALA A 230 -7.29 9.97 -5.47
CA ALA A 230 -7.44 8.62 -5.98
C ALA A 230 -8.61 7.89 -5.30
N CYS A 231 -8.67 7.93 -3.97
CA CYS A 231 -9.73 7.28 -3.20
C CYS A 231 -11.13 7.86 -3.52
N THR A 232 -11.24 9.19 -3.58
CA THR A 232 -12.51 9.87 -3.89
C THR A 232 -12.99 9.56 -5.30
N LYS A 233 -12.09 9.55 -6.30
CA LYS A 233 -12.42 9.16 -7.68
C LYS A 233 -12.94 7.72 -7.79
N ALA A 234 -12.46 6.83 -6.93
CA ALA A 234 -12.88 5.45 -6.86
C ALA A 234 -14.20 5.23 -6.08
N GLY A 235 -14.87 6.31 -5.63
CA GLY A 235 -16.12 6.24 -4.89
C GLY A 235 -15.98 5.98 -3.39
N LEU A 236 -14.75 6.05 -2.85
CA LEU A 236 -14.49 5.88 -1.42
C LEU A 236 -14.57 7.22 -0.68
N LYS A 237 -15.26 7.24 0.47
CA LYS A 237 -15.36 8.40 1.34
C LYS A 237 -14.28 8.36 2.41
N ILE A 238 -13.61 9.47 2.62
CA ILE A 238 -12.50 9.58 3.57
C ILE A 238 -13.05 9.76 4.99
N LEU A 239 -12.71 8.83 5.87
CA LEU A 239 -13.00 8.92 7.30
C LEU A 239 -11.87 9.64 8.04
N ASN A 240 -10.64 9.32 7.73
CA ASN A 240 -9.46 9.90 8.37
C ASN A 240 -8.21 9.68 7.50
N LEU A 241 -7.25 10.60 7.59
CA LEU A 241 -5.91 10.43 7.07
C LEU A 241 -4.92 10.94 8.12
N HIS A 242 -3.93 10.14 8.47
CA HIS A 242 -2.87 10.56 9.38
C HIS A 242 -1.50 10.01 8.98
N PHE A 243 -0.46 10.66 9.45
CA PHE A 243 0.92 10.26 9.22
C PHE A 243 1.40 9.37 10.36
N VAL A 244 2.07 8.28 10.02
CA VAL A 244 2.60 7.29 10.97
C VAL A 244 4.09 7.12 10.77
N ASP A 245 4.79 6.78 11.85
CA ASP A 245 6.19 6.38 11.79
C ASP A 245 6.26 4.85 11.74
N ALA A 246 6.22 4.31 10.53
CA ALA A 246 6.30 2.87 10.32
C ALA A 246 7.64 2.27 10.78
N HIS A 247 8.68 3.08 11.02
CA HIS A 247 9.98 2.61 11.53
C HIS A 247 10.07 2.62 13.06
N GLN A 248 9.10 3.17 13.78
CA GLN A 248 9.12 3.28 15.25
C GLN A 248 7.75 3.00 15.89
N PRO A 249 7.24 1.76 15.81
CA PRO A 249 5.91 1.41 16.29
C PRO A 249 5.72 1.69 17.81
N ALA A 250 6.78 1.59 18.62
CA ALA A 250 6.72 1.90 20.05
C ALA A 250 6.40 3.39 20.32
N LYS A 251 6.93 4.31 19.52
CA LYS A 251 6.59 5.75 19.64
C LYS A 251 5.13 6.03 19.25
N ASN A 252 4.59 5.27 18.32
CA ASN A 252 3.19 5.38 17.95
C ASN A 252 2.26 4.94 19.10
N LEU A 253 2.68 3.97 19.91
CA LEU A 253 1.92 3.53 21.09
C LEU A 253 1.71 4.66 22.11
N VAL A 254 2.75 5.43 22.41
CA VAL A 254 2.65 6.58 23.33
C VAL A 254 1.70 7.64 22.78
N LYS A 255 1.81 7.95 21.47
CA LYS A 255 0.87 8.88 20.80
C LYS A 255 -0.57 8.35 20.81
N HIS A 256 -0.75 7.04 20.67
CA HIS A 256 -2.06 6.41 20.73
C HIS A 256 -2.69 6.51 22.12
N LEU A 257 -1.94 6.28 23.19
CA LEU A 257 -2.40 6.46 24.57
C LEU A 257 -2.83 7.91 24.85
N LEU A 258 -2.06 8.89 24.36
CA LEU A 258 -2.42 10.31 24.49
C LEU A 258 -3.66 10.70 23.68
N ARG A 259 -3.93 10.03 22.53
CA ARG A 259 -5.15 10.25 21.71
C ARG A 259 -6.41 9.63 22.30
N LYS A 260 -6.31 8.56 23.11
CA LYS A 260 -7.47 8.00 23.85
C LYS A 260 -8.15 9.01 24.77
N ILE A 261 -7.45 10.05 25.18
CA ILE A 261 -7.96 11.12 26.05
C ILE A 261 -8.83 12.13 25.28
N LYS A 262 -8.71 12.18 23.93
CA LYS A 262 -9.56 13.04 23.10
C LYS A 262 -10.36 12.17 22.12
N ARG A 263 -11.65 11.93 22.40
CA ARG A 263 -12.58 11.34 21.42
C ARG A 263 -12.63 12.25 20.18
N PRO A 264 -12.43 11.74 18.96
CA PRO A 264 -12.61 12.56 17.77
C PRO A 264 -14.11 12.82 17.58
N SER A 265 -14.55 14.01 17.89
CA SER A 265 -15.83 14.52 17.41
C SER A 265 -15.59 15.08 16.01
N LYS A 266 -16.33 14.53 15.03
CA LYS A 266 -16.54 15.01 13.66
C LYS A 266 -15.32 15.06 12.72
N GLN A 267 -15.55 14.51 11.50
CA GLN A 267 -14.81 14.67 10.24
C GLN A 267 -13.69 15.73 10.27
N LEU A 268 -12.48 15.32 10.59
CA LEU A 268 -11.30 16.12 10.33
C LEU A 268 -10.75 15.68 8.97
N VAL A 269 -11.27 16.32 7.92
CA VAL A 269 -10.51 16.44 6.66
C VAL A 269 -9.24 17.19 7.05
N TYR A 270 -8.12 16.48 7.07
CA TYR A 270 -6.84 17.05 7.45
C TYR A 270 -6.38 18.03 6.37
N MET A 271 -6.61 19.32 6.59
CA MET A 271 -5.94 20.42 5.90
C MET A 271 -4.72 20.85 6.74
N GLY A 272 -3.78 19.95 6.96
CA GLY A 272 -2.58 20.21 7.76
C GLY A 272 -1.32 20.20 6.91
N ARG A 273 -0.35 21.03 7.29
CA ARG A 273 0.99 21.05 6.69
C ARG A 273 1.64 19.68 6.82
N PRO A 274 2.42 19.20 5.80
CA PRO A 274 3.08 17.92 5.83
C PRO A 274 3.89 17.74 7.11
N ASN A 275 3.62 16.66 7.83
CA ASN A 275 4.26 16.39 9.13
C ASN A 275 5.67 15.85 8.86
N LYS A 276 6.66 16.71 9.05
CA LYS A 276 8.07 16.44 8.83
C LYS A 276 8.56 15.37 9.81
N GLY A 277 8.74 14.11 9.35
CA GLY A 277 9.34 13.03 10.12
C GLY A 277 8.56 11.72 10.20
N PHE A 278 7.40 11.58 9.55
CA PHE A 278 6.66 10.33 9.47
C PHE A 278 6.95 9.60 8.16
N SER A 279 7.23 8.29 8.24
CA SER A 279 7.65 7.48 7.09
C SER A 279 6.49 7.03 6.19
N ALA A 280 5.26 7.00 6.71
CA ALA A 280 4.09 6.56 5.96
C ALA A 280 2.84 7.42 6.25
N MET A 281 1.88 7.33 5.33
CA MET A 281 0.53 7.85 5.47
C MET A 281 -0.46 6.69 5.58
N ARG A 282 -1.43 6.81 6.48
CA ARG A 282 -2.52 5.84 6.65
C ARG A 282 -3.86 6.53 6.48
N ILE A 283 -4.67 6.05 5.54
CA ILE A 283 -6.00 6.56 5.23
C ILE A 283 -7.07 5.53 5.56
N TYR A 284 -8.17 5.97 6.15
CA TYR A 284 -9.34 5.16 6.48
C TYR A 284 -10.52 5.66 5.65
N LEU A 285 -11.22 4.74 5.02
CA LEU A 285 -12.21 4.99 4.00
C LEU A 285 -13.46 4.14 4.26
N THR A 286 -14.59 4.58 3.69
CA THR A 286 -15.85 3.81 3.63
C THR A 286 -16.56 4.07 2.30
N VAL A 287 -17.65 3.36 2.02
CA VAL A 287 -18.54 3.60 0.88
C VAL A 287 -19.79 4.37 1.26
#